data_85a5542ebea72e4cf63511c74fdc4f36
#
_entry.id   85a5542ebea72e4cf63511c74fdc4f36
#
_cell.length_a   1.000
_cell.length_b   1.000
_cell.length_c   1.000
_cell.angle_alpha   90.00
_cell.angle_beta   90.00
_cell.angle_gamma   90.00
#
_symmetry.space_group_name_H-M   'P 1'
#
loop_
_entity.id
_entity.type
_entity.pdbx_description
1 polymer ?
#
loop_
_entity_poly.entity_id
_entity_poly.type
_entity_poly.pdbx_seq_one_letter_code
_entity_poly.pdbx_strand_id
1 'polypeptide(L)'
;MKEEDLSAIKRYPIVEYLERKGIKPMRRTPSYAMYRSPLRMETHPSFKVDTEKNLWIDYSEGRGGSIIDLCMRLEDCTLSEAICRLGRTL
;
A
#
# COMPACT_ATOMS: atom_id res chain seq x y z
N MET A 1 -16.89 -8.22 10.40
CA MET A 1 -15.54 -8.01 10.95
C MET A 1 -15.58 -6.91 12.00
N LYS A 2 -14.81 -7.08 13.05
CA LYS A 2 -14.74 -6.08 14.12
C LYS A 2 -13.90 -4.89 13.69
N GLU A 3 -14.24 -3.72 14.20
CA GLU A 3 -13.51 -2.48 13.93
C GLU A 3 -12.02 -2.60 14.33
N GLU A 4 -11.74 -3.31 15.41
CA GLU A 4 -10.39 -3.56 15.89
C GLU A 4 -9.53 -4.27 14.86
N ASP A 5 -10.11 -5.21 14.13
CA ASP A 5 -9.40 -5.96 13.09
C ASP A 5 -9.02 -5.04 11.92
N LEU A 6 -9.91 -4.12 11.55
CA LEU A 6 -9.63 -3.15 10.49
C LEU A 6 -8.50 -2.20 10.90
N SER A 7 -8.51 -1.74 12.14
CA SER A 7 -7.45 -0.87 12.66
C SER A 7 -6.11 -1.56 12.63
N ALA A 8 -6.06 -2.82 13.04
CA ALA A 8 -4.82 -3.60 13.01
C ALA A 8 -4.31 -3.78 11.59
N ILE A 9 -5.20 -4.09 10.65
CA ILE A 9 -4.85 -4.25 9.23
C ILE A 9 -4.29 -2.95 8.68
N LYS A 10 -4.92 -1.81 8.98
CA LYS A 10 -4.48 -0.50 8.49
C LYS A 10 -3.15 -0.05 9.07
N ARG A 11 -2.71 -0.63 10.18
CA ARG A 11 -1.40 -0.36 10.76
C ARG A 11 -0.28 -1.20 10.16
N TYR A 12 -0.61 -2.22 9.37
CA TYR A 12 0.41 -3.00 8.68
C TYR A 12 1.14 -2.07 7.70
N PRO A 13 2.46 -1.91 7.83
CA PRO A 13 3.18 -0.95 6.99
C PRO A 13 3.09 -1.27 5.51
N ILE A 14 2.66 -0.29 4.73
CA ILE A 14 2.58 -0.44 3.27
C ILE A 14 3.95 -0.78 2.69
N VAL A 15 5.03 -0.20 3.23
CA VAL A 15 6.37 -0.49 2.75
C VAL A 15 6.74 -1.96 2.93
N GLU A 16 6.31 -2.61 4.02
CA GLU A 16 6.53 -4.04 4.22
C GLU A 16 5.71 -4.87 3.25
N TYR A 17 4.47 -4.47 3.03
CA TYR A 17 3.58 -5.14 2.09
C TYR A 17 4.20 -5.16 0.68
N LEU A 18 4.69 -4.01 0.24
CA LEU A 18 5.34 -3.89 -1.07
C LEU A 18 6.64 -4.70 -1.12
N GLU A 19 7.43 -4.68 -0.05
CA GLU A 19 8.68 -5.43 0.02
C GLU A 19 8.44 -6.93 -0.12
N ARG A 20 7.41 -7.46 0.51
CA ARG A 20 7.06 -8.87 0.40
C ARG A 20 6.65 -9.27 -1.01
N LYS A 21 6.19 -8.31 -1.81
CA LYS A 21 5.86 -8.52 -3.21
C LYS A 21 7.05 -8.30 -4.14
N GLY A 22 8.22 -7.99 -3.58
CA GLY A 22 9.42 -7.75 -4.37
C GLY A 22 9.47 -6.35 -4.98
N ILE A 23 8.63 -5.44 -4.52
CA ILE A 23 8.57 -4.06 -5.00
C ILE A 23 9.40 -3.19 -4.07
N LYS A 24 10.48 -2.61 -4.60
CA LYS A 24 11.40 -1.80 -3.80
C LYS A 24 11.27 -0.33 -4.13
N PRO A 25 11.46 0.56 -3.15
CA PRO A 25 11.40 1.99 -3.39
C PRO A 25 12.61 2.47 -4.19
N MET A 26 12.41 3.51 -4.99
CA MET A 26 13.49 4.21 -5.66
C MET A 26 14.19 5.16 -4.70
N ARG A 27 13.47 5.65 -3.71
CA ARG A 27 13.99 6.56 -2.68
C ARG A 27 13.22 6.33 -1.39
N ARG A 28 13.92 6.35 -0.28
CA ARG A 28 13.29 6.17 1.03
C ARG A 28 13.91 7.12 2.05
N THR A 29 13.04 7.76 2.84
CA THR A 29 13.41 8.57 3.99
C THR A 29 12.66 8.04 5.22
N PRO A 30 12.96 8.51 6.44
CA PRO A 30 12.21 8.09 7.61
C PRO A 30 10.72 8.41 7.55
N SER A 31 10.31 9.42 6.77
CA SER A 31 8.92 9.85 6.70
C SER A 31 8.16 9.40 5.46
N TYR A 32 8.85 8.97 4.41
CA TYR A 32 8.19 8.53 3.17
C TYR A 32 9.07 7.60 2.33
N ALA A 33 8.43 6.97 1.37
CA ALA A 33 9.13 6.17 0.34
C ALA A 33 8.50 6.49 -1.01
N MET A 34 9.34 6.61 -2.04
CA MET A 34 8.91 6.87 -3.41
C MET A 34 9.16 5.65 -4.27
N TYR A 35 8.17 5.29 -5.06
CA TYR A 35 8.20 4.11 -5.93
C TYR A 35 7.82 4.48 -7.35
N ARG A 36 8.27 3.65 -8.29
CA ARG A 36 7.57 3.55 -9.56
C ARG A 36 6.23 2.91 -9.23
N SER A 37 5.16 3.39 -9.85
CA SER A 37 3.84 2.86 -9.49
C SER A 37 3.77 1.35 -9.65
N PRO A 38 3.38 0.59 -8.61
CA PRO A 38 3.19 -0.85 -8.74
C PRO A 38 1.88 -1.19 -9.46
N LEU A 39 1.07 -0.17 -9.77
CA LEU A 39 -0.24 -0.35 -10.38
C LEU A 39 -0.19 -0.35 -11.91
N ARG A 40 0.94 0.06 -12.49
CA ARG A 40 1.15 0.08 -13.93
C ARG A 40 2.63 0.18 -14.23
N MET A 41 2.99 0.00 -15.50
CA MET A 41 4.37 0.16 -15.92
C MET A 41 4.71 1.65 -16.03
N GLU A 42 5.67 2.10 -15.24
CA GLU A 42 6.13 3.48 -15.23
C GLU A 42 7.63 3.55 -14.99
N THR A 43 8.26 4.60 -15.54
CA THR A 43 9.69 4.86 -15.35
C THR A 43 9.93 5.95 -14.32
N HIS A 44 8.92 6.76 -14.00
CA HIS A 44 9.06 7.86 -13.05
C HIS A 44 8.53 7.47 -11.66
N PRO A 45 9.13 8.00 -10.59
CA PRO A 45 8.65 7.73 -9.24
C PRO A 45 7.40 8.57 -8.96
N SER A 46 6.25 8.05 -9.32
CA SER A 46 4.97 8.74 -9.19
C SER A 46 4.10 8.22 -8.03
N PHE A 47 4.60 7.24 -7.29
CA PHE A 47 3.86 6.62 -6.20
C PHE A 47 4.59 6.88 -4.88
N LYS A 48 3.90 7.50 -3.93
CA LYS A 48 4.48 7.84 -2.64
C LYS A 48 3.75 7.13 -1.50
N VAL A 49 4.51 6.60 -0.57
CA VAL A 49 3.98 6.05 0.68
C VAL A 49 4.41 6.98 1.81
N ASP A 50 3.43 7.53 2.54
CA ASP A 50 3.67 8.29 3.76
C ASP A 50 3.80 7.26 4.88
N THR A 51 5.01 7.06 5.38
CA THR A 51 5.28 6.04 6.37
C THR A 51 4.76 6.39 7.76
N GLU A 52 4.56 7.66 8.04
CA GLU A 52 4.02 8.11 9.32
C GLU A 52 2.52 7.86 9.41
N LYS A 53 1.79 8.20 8.35
CA LYS A 53 0.34 8.01 8.29
C LYS A 53 -0.05 6.64 7.76
N ASN A 54 0.89 5.95 7.15
CA ASN A 54 0.68 4.67 6.47
C ASN A 54 -0.42 4.78 5.39
N LEU A 55 -0.25 5.78 4.54
CA LEU A 55 -1.12 6.05 3.41
C LEU A 55 -0.29 6.16 2.15
N TRP A 56 -0.90 5.93 1.00
CA TRP A 56 -0.22 6.06 -0.28
C TRP A 56 -0.95 7.05 -1.17
N ILE A 57 -0.22 7.62 -2.11
CA ILE A 57 -0.80 8.46 -3.16
C ILE A 57 -0.08 8.19 -4.47
N ASP A 58 -0.86 8.05 -5.53
CA ASP A 58 -0.36 7.92 -6.90
C ASP A 58 -0.59 9.26 -7.58
N TYR A 59 0.47 10.01 -7.77
CA TYR A 59 0.39 11.36 -8.33
C TYR A 59 -0.04 11.35 -9.79
N SER A 60 0.24 10.29 -10.54
CA SER A 60 -0.17 10.20 -11.94
C SER A 60 -1.67 10.07 -12.09
N GLU A 61 -2.32 9.39 -11.16
CA GLU A 61 -3.78 9.21 -11.20
C GLU A 61 -4.52 10.18 -10.28
N GLY A 62 -3.81 10.83 -9.34
CA GLY A 62 -4.44 11.65 -8.35
C GLY A 62 -5.28 10.85 -7.34
N ARG A 63 -4.88 9.62 -7.07
CA ARG A 63 -5.58 8.72 -6.14
C ARG A 63 -4.67 8.26 -5.03
N GLY A 64 -5.27 7.94 -3.89
CA GLY A 64 -4.56 7.41 -2.76
C GLY A 64 -5.48 6.66 -1.82
N GLY A 65 -4.92 6.17 -0.72
CA GLY A 65 -5.71 5.46 0.27
C GLY A 65 -4.86 4.71 1.28
N SER A 66 -5.49 3.73 1.93
CA SER A 66 -4.86 2.86 2.91
C SER A 66 -4.27 1.62 2.23
N ILE A 67 -3.65 0.76 3.03
CA ILE A 67 -3.14 -0.53 2.55
C ILE A 67 -4.27 -1.40 1.96
N ILE A 68 -5.48 -1.27 2.48
CA ILE A 68 -6.63 -2.04 1.99
C ILE A 68 -6.95 -1.62 0.55
N ASP A 69 -6.99 -0.32 0.30
CA ASP A 69 -7.24 0.21 -1.05
C ASP A 69 -6.15 -0.24 -2.02
N LEU A 70 -4.90 -0.23 -1.57
CA LEU A 70 -3.79 -0.66 -2.39
C LEU A 70 -3.87 -2.15 -2.73
N CYS A 71 -4.18 -2.97 -1.73
CA CYS A 71 -4.32 -4.42 -1.92
C CYS A 71 -5.42 -4.74 -2.92
N MET A 72 -6.55 -4.06 -2.83
CA MET A 72 -7.67 -4.26 -3.76
C MET A 72 -7.25 -3.97 -5.20
N ARG A 73 -6.50 -2.91 -5.42
CA ARG A 73 -6.08 -2.54 -6.76
C ARG A 73 -4.93 -3.41 -7.27
N LEU A 74 -3.95 -3.66 -6.43
CA LEU A 74 -2.74 -4.38 -6.82
C LEU A 74 -3.00 -5.85 -7.07
N GLU A 75 -3.87 -6.47 -6.28
CA GLU A 75 -4.21 -7.88 -6.39
C GLU A 75 -5.52 -8.13 -7.11
N ASP A 76 -6.17 -7.07 -7.57
CA ASP A 76 -7.46 -7.13 -8.27
C ASP A 76 -8.47 -7.98 -7.48
N CYS A 77 -8.71 -7.59 -6.26
CA CYS A 77 -9.59 -8.32 -5.35
C CYS A 77 -10.61 -7.40 -4.69
N THR A 78 -11.64 -8.01 -4.11
CA THR A 78 -12.69 -7.28 -3.41
C THR A 78 -12.21 -6.80 -2.05
N LEU A 79 -12.99 -5.92 -1.43
CA LEU A 79 -12.72 -5.44 -0.07
C LEU A 79 -12.61 -6.60 0.91
N SER A 80 -13.55 -7.54 0.88
CA SER A 80 -13.53 -8.71 1.76
C SER A 80 -12.29 -9.56 1.55
N GLU A 81 -11.92 -9.77 0.31
CA GLU A 81 -10.72 -10.54 -0.03
C GLU A 81 -9.45 -9.85 0.45
N ALA A 82 -9.36 -8.53 0.27
CA ALA A 82 -8.22 -7.75 0.72
C ALA A 82 -8.06 -7.84 2.23
N ILE A 83 -9.14 -7.65 2.96
CA ILE A 83 -9.15 -7.74 4.43
C ILE A 83 -8.69 -9.12 4.88
N CYS A 84 -9.20 -10.17 4.23
CA CYS A 84 -8.83 -11.55 4.56
C CYS A 84 -7.34 -11.82 4.30
N ARG A 85 -6.85 -11.40 3.14
CA ARG A 85 -5.44 -11.61 2.77
C ARG A 85 -4.49 -10.85 3.67
N LEU A 86 -4.78 -9.60 3.96
CA LEU A 86 -3.95 -8.78 4.84
C LEU A 86 -3.99 -9.29 6.28
N GLY A 87 -5.15 -9.74 6.73
CA GLY A 87 -5.31 -10.30 8.07
C GLY A 87 -4.47 -11.55 8.31
N ARG A 88 -4.21 -12.34 7.28
CA ARG A 88 -3.38 -13.55 7.39
C ARG A 88 -1.91 -13.25 7.60
N THR A 89 -1.46 -12.05 7.27
CA THR A 89 -0.05 -11.69 7.39
C THR A 89 0.29 -11.05 8.73
N LEU A 90 -0.71 -10.77 9.55
CA LEU A 90 -0.53 -10.15 10.86
C LEU A 90 -0.15 -11.14 11.96
#